data_7185836edb1e0acb27835c3c830d0f9f
#
_entry.id   7185836edb1e0acb27835c3c830d0f9f
#
_cell.length_a   1.000
_cell.length_b   1.000
_cell.length_c   1.000
_cell.angle_alpha   90.00
_cell.angle_beta   90.00
_cell.angle_gamma   90.00
#
_symmetry.space_group_name_H-M   'P 1'
#
loop_
_entity.id
_entity.type
_entity.pdbx_description
1 polymer ?
#
loop_
_entity_poly.entity_id
_entity_poly.type
_entity_poly.pdbx_seq_one_letter_code
_entity_poly.pdbx_strand_id
1 'polypeptide(L)'
;MAKSSSFFGLRRGSTKTLTFSVLDGQQITKDRVSEVKNPRTDLQMHQRCLMKTCSLGYSAMKSIVDHSFEGISYGAKSMAKFTSLNYKLVKAASKAFSPVFGFPSYADSAIRMGQFVVAQGSLNRPIIGGITVTPGDNKITVTLPAATTVAELANALGINLGELITLVALVQDDNKNVAFAWLRFTLPESDAALTTTAIKVESNLASQTAVSENKLSVVMTPQEQRISAASAILFDFIRSAKASAGWLRSSAKLTNVVGTPSYDLDWDSAITTYPTGASYILNDGQSGIQSEGSVQYGVVVKVENSLGAVPASSKYTIEGAGLYNKGDRCTVKLKKDTGQPWSEAVCTVNGQTVQQNPVGTVTFEVTGVMNVVWDIKFSDDGGEMGE
;
A
#
# COMPACT_ATOMS: atom_id res chain seq x y z
N MET A 1 7.10 15.86 24.13
CA MET A 1 6.94 16.99 23.18
C MET A 1 6.40 18.19 23.95
N ALA A 2 7.11 19.31 23.96
CA ALA A 2 6.64 20.56 24.55
C ALA A 2 5.88 21.36 23.50
N LYS A 3 4.69 21.87 23.85
CA LYS A 3 3.90 22.78 23.03
C LYS A 3 3.97 24.16 23.67
N SER A 4 4.32 25.19 22.89
CA SER A 4 4.32 26.56 23.38
C SER A 4 3.75 27.51 22.32
N SER A 5 3.02 28.50 22.77
CA SER A 5 2.70 29.70 21.98
C SER A 5 3.85 30.70 22.20
N SER A 6 4.61 30.98 21.16
CA SER A 6 5.77 31.89 21.26
C SER A 6 5.32 33.33 21.08
N PHE A 7 5.69 34.21 21.98
CA PHE A 7 5.49 35.67 21.84
C PHE A 7 6.22 36.25 20.62
N PHE A 8 7.32 35.60 20.18
CA PHE A 8 8.11 36.03 19.02
C PHE A 8 7.69 35.38 17.67
N GLY A 9 6.48 34.87 17.60
CA GLY A 9 5.94 34.21 16.41
C GLY A 9 6.31 32.71 16.33
N LEU A 10 5.63 32.02 15.41
CA LEU A 10 5.81 30.59 15.20
C LEU A 10 7.06 30.32 14.35
N ARG A 11 7.99 29.54 14.90
CA ARG A 11 9.22 29.19 14.23
C ARG A 11 9.11 27.88 13.47
N ARG A 12 9.72 27.80 12.30
CA ARG A 12 9.89 26.57 11.51
C ARG A 12 11.37 26.38 11.17
N GLY A 13 11.83 25.13 11.17
CA GLY A 13 13.21 24.80 10.84
C GLY A 13 13.91 24.02 11.94
N SER A 14 15.22 23.88 11.86
CA SER A 14 16.01 23.18 12.86
C SER A 14 17.30 23.96 13.19
N THR A 15 17.69 23.88 14.45
CA THR A 15 19.00 24.28 14.95
C THR A 15 19.89 23.05 15.10
N LYS A 16 21.10 23.24 15.62
CA LYS A 16 22.03 22.14 15.87
C LYS A 16 21.41 21.02 16.75
N THR A 17 20.59 21.40 17.74
CA THR A 17 20.04 20.51 18.75
C THR A 17 18.52 20.36 18.70
N LEU A 18 17.80 21.33 18.16
CA LEU A 18 16.32 21.38 18.19
C LEU A 18 15.72 21.50 16.81
N THR A 19 14.56 20.88 16.63
CA THR A 19 13.70 21.05 15.46
C THR A 19 12.40 21.70 15.88
N PHE A 20 11.98 22.74 15.12
CA PHE A 20 10.77 23.50 15.33
C PHE A 20 9.78 23.20 14.20
N SER A 21 8.57 22.87 14.53
CA SER A 21 7.47 22.70 13.60
C SER A 21 6.22 23.39 14.11
N VAL A 22 5.33 23.75 13.20
CA VAL A 22 4.04 24.37 13.55
C VAL A 22 2.94 23.43 13.08
N LEU A 23 2.09 23.01 13.98
CA LEU A 23 0.92 22.19 13.72
C LEU A 23 -0.31 22.86 14.35
N ASP A 24 -1.34 23.10 13.54
CA ASP A 24 -2.59 23.75 13.95
C ASP A 24 -2.36 25.05 14.77
N GLY A 25 -1.44 25.90 14.32
CA GLY A 25 -1.11 27.17 14.98
C GLY A 25 -0.24 27.04 16.25
N GLN A 26 0.10 25.84 16.66
CA GLN A 26 0.96 25.59 17.82
C GLN A 26 2.39 25.22 17.40
N GLN A 27 3.35 25.83 18.07
CA GLN A 27 4.76 25.45 17.88
C GLN A 27 5.08 24.17 18.64
N ILE A 28 5.66 23.21 17.91
CA ILE A 28 6.17 21.98 18.46
C ILE A 28 7.69 22.03 18.41
N THR A 29 8.32 21.86 19.56
CA THR A 29 9.77 21.77 19.67
C THR A 29 10.15 20.33 20.06
N LYS A 30 11.10 19.76 19.37
CA LYS A 30 11.63 18.42 19.65
C LYS A 30 13.15 18.42 19.46
N ASP A 31 13.83 17.52 20.17
CA ASP A 31 15.24 17.32 19.99
C ASP A 31 15.54 16.87 18.56
N ARG A 32 16.61 17.38 18.00
CA ARG A 32 17.11 16.93 16.70
C ARG A 32 17.87 15.63 16.89
N VAL A 33 17.41 14.59 16.22
CA VAL A 33 18.13 13.31 16.18
C VAL A 33 19.36 13.50 15.28
N SER A 34 20.56 13.36 15.84
CA SER A 34 21.83 13.50 15.12
C SER A 34 22.14 12.30 14.25
N GLU A 35 21.79 11.11 14.72
CA GLU A 35 21.95 9.87 13.98
C GLU A 35 20.63 9.12 13.91
N VAL A 36 20.14 8.89 12.71
CA VAL A 36 18.95 8.07 12.47
C VAL A 36 19.42 6.72 11.95
N LYS A 37 19.37 5.70 12.80
CA LYS A 37 19.48 4.33 12.31
C LYS A 37 18.26 4.05 11.43
N ASN A 38 18.51 3.76 10.18
CA ASN A 38 17.47 3.43 9.19
C ASN A 38 17.64 1.97 8.73
N PRO A 39 17.34 1.00 9.58
CA PRO A 39 17.42 -0.39 9.19
C PRO A 39 16.42 -0.62 8.05
N ARG A 40 16.82 -1.44 7.09
CA ARG A 40 15.97 -1.78 5.94
C ARG A 40 15.57 -3.24 6.05
N THR A 41 14.88 -3.56 7.15
CA THR A 41 14.33 -4.89 7.33
C THR A 41 13.18 -5.10 6.34
N ASP A 42 12.90 -6.35 5.98
CA ASP A 42 11.80 -6.75 5.12
C ASP A 42 10.47 -6.14 5.56
N LEU A 43 10.13 -6.24 6.85
CA LEU A 43 8.91 -5.65 7.41
C LEU A 43 8.83 -4.13 7.23
N GLN A 44 9.96 -3.42 7.39
CA GLN A 44 9.99 -1.97 7.18
C GLN A 44 9.84 -1.61 5.70
N MET A 45 10.43 -2.39 4.81
CA MET A 45 10.31 -2.20 3.38
C MET A 45 8.87 -2.44 2.93
N HIS A 46 8.23 -3.49 3.44
CA HIS A 46 6.81 -3.74 3.23
C HIS A 46 5.95 -2.55 3.67
N GLN A 47 6.13 -2.06 4.88
CA GLN A 47 5.39 -0.88 5.36
C GLN A 47 5.61 0.36 4.48
N ARG A 48 6.83 0.58 4.01
CA ARG A 48 7.14 1.70 3.11
C ARG A 48 6.43 1.55 1.77
N CYS A 49 6.39 0.33 1.21
CA CYS A 49 5.67 0.04 -0.02
C CYS A 49 4.17 0.32 0.14
N LEU A 50 3.55 -0.13 1.24
CA LEU A 50 2.14 0.16 1.55
C LEU A 50 1.87 1.66 1.67
N MET A 51 2.71 2.39 2.41
CA MET A 51 2.59 3.84 2.56
C MET A 51 2.79 4.57 1.22
N LYS A 52 3.73 4.11 0.40
CA LYS A 52 3.96 4.67 -0.93
C LYS A 52 2.75 4.48 -1.83
N THR A 53 2.13 3.29 -1.83
CA THR A 53 0.90 3.02 -2.58
C THR A 53 -0.20 4.01 -2.20
N CYS A 54 -0.43 4.26 -0.91
CA CYS A 54 -1.40 5.25 -0.46
C CYS A 54 -1.00 6.68 -0.87
N SER A 55 0.27 7.05 -0.74
CA SER A 55 0.74 8.40 -1.06
C SER A 55 0.63 8.72 -2.55
N LEU A 56 1.01 7.78 -3.43
CA LEU A 56 0.87 7.93 -4.88
C LEU A 56 -0.61 8.00 -5.28
N GLY A 57 -1.46 7.14 -4.70
CA GLY A 57 -2.90 7.18 -4.93
C GLY A 57 -3.49 8.54 -4.56
N TYR A 58 -3.20 9.05 -3.36
CA TYR A 58 -3.68 10.37 -2.96
C TYR A 58 -3.16 11.48 -3.87
N SER A 59 -1.86 11.48 -4.19
CA SER A 59 -1.25 12.53 -5.01
C SER A 59 -1.86 12.62 -6.40
N ALA A 60 -2.11 11.48 -7.04
CA ALA A 60 -2.72 11.43 -8.37
C ALA A 60 -4.19 11.88 -8.36
N MET A 61 -4.96 11.50 -7.33
CA MET A 61 -6.38 11.81 -7.21
C MET A 61 -6.66 13.09 -6.40
N LYS A 62 -5.63 13.85 -6.01
CA LYS A 62 -5.73 14.97 -5.07
C LYS A 62 -6.77 16.01 -5.48
N SER A 63 -6.89 16.32 -6.77
CA SER A 63 -7.83 17.33 -7.28
C SER A 63 -9.29 17.09 -6.86
N ILE A 64 -9.67 15.84 -6.62
CA ILE A 64 -11.01 15.46 -6.18
C ILE A 64 -11.00 14.99 -4.73
N VAL A 65 -10.10 14.07 -4.38
CA VAL A 65 -10.07 13.39 -3.07
C VAL A 65 -9.79 14.34 -1.93
N ASP A 66 -9.04 15.42 -2.18
CA ASP A 66 -8.72 16.44 -1.16
C ASP A 66 -9.97 17.11 -0.56
N HIS A 67 -11.07 17.13 -1.31
CA HIS A 67 -12.34 17.71 -0.90
C HIS A 67 -13.47 16.68 -0.68
N SER A 68 -13.16 15.39 -0.65
CA SER A 68 -14.18 14.32 -0.66
C SER A 68 -14.49 13.73 0.71
N PHE A 69 -13.83 14.19 1.77
CA PHE A 69 -14.09 13.72 3.13
C PHE A 69 -14.89 14.76 3.90
N GLU A 70 -16.14 14.38 4.27
CA GLU A 70 -17.05 15.24 5.00
C GLU A 70 -16.48 15.63 6.37
N GLY A 71 -16.56 16.93 6.70
CA GLY A 71 -16.04 17.46 7.96
C GLY A 71 -14.52 17.55 8.10
N ILE A 72 -13.78 17.18 7.06
CA ILE A 72 -12.30 17.22 7.05
C ILE A 72 -11.82 18.38 6.19
N SER A 73 -10.92 19.20 6.73
CA SER A 73 -10.29 20.26 5.97
C SER A 73 -9.30 19.67 4.95
N TYR A 74 -9.21 20.32 3.78
CA TYR A 74 -8.29 19.93 2.70
C TYR A 74 -6.80 19.94 3.12
N GLY A 75 -5.96 19.35 2.31
CA GLY A 75 -4.51 19.30 2.50
C GLY A 75 -4.08 18.16 3.43
N ALA A 76 -3.26 18.46 4.43
CA ALA A 76 -2.64 17.44 5.28
C ALA A 76 -3.66 16.55 6.03
N LYS A 77 -4.80 17.13 6.45
CA LYS A 77 -5.84 16.37 7.16
C LYS A 77 -6.58 15.41 6.22
N SER A 78 -6.86 15.86 5.00
CA SER A 78 -7.46 15.02 3.96
C SER A 78 -6.53 13.87 3.57
N MET A 79 -5.24 14.13 3.37
CA MET A 79 -4.22 13.09 3.11
C MET A 79 -4.13 12.09 4.27
N ALA A 80 -4.13 12.55 5.51
CA ALA A 80 -4.11 11.68 6.69
C ALA A 80 -5.36 10.78 6.75
N LYS A 81 -6.54 11.35 6.46
CA LYS A 81 -7.80 10.61 6.39
C LYS A 81 -7.78 9.56 5.29
N PHE A 82 -7.39 9.94 4.08
CA PHE A 82 -7.24 9.02 2.94
C PHE A 82 -6.30 7.87 3.28
N THR A 83 -5.13 8.17 3.84
CA THR A 83 -4.15 7.16 4.25
C THR A 83 -4.72 6.23 5.33
N SER A 84 -5.39 6.76 6.33
CA SER A 84 -6.00 5.96 7.39
C SER A 84 -7.04 4.97 6.88
N LEU A 85 -7.86 5.36 5.90
CA LEU A 85 -8.88 4.51 5.30
C LEU A 85 -8.26 3.44 4.39
N ASN A 86 -7.29 3.83 3.59
CA ASN A 86 -6.74 2.96 2.55
C ASN A 86 -5.60 2.07 3.03
N TYR A 87 -4.79 2.48 4.01
CA TYR A 87 -3.66 1.70 4.50
C TYR A 87 -4.07 0.28 4.96
N LYS A 88 -5.19 0.16 5.68
CA LYS A 88 -5.69 -1.15 6.13
C LYS A 88 -6.11 -2.05 4.97
N LEU A 89 -6.73 -1.45 3.93
CA LEU A 89 -7.16 -2.17 2.72
C LEU A 89 -5.95 -2.66 1.91
N VAL A 90 -4.97 -1.78 1.69
CA VAL A 90 -3.72 -2.11 0.99
C VAL A 90 -2.96 -3.20 1.76
N LYS A 91 -2.86 -3.08 3.09
CA LYS A 91 -2.22 -4.08 3.94
C LYS A 91 -2.94 -5.44 3.89
N ALA A 92 -4.26 -5.45 3.91
CA ALA A 92 -5.05 -6.68 3.79
C ALA A 92 -4.84 -7.34 2.42
N ALA A 93 -4.87 -6.55 1.34
CA ALA A 93 -4.64 -7.02 -0.02
C ALA A 93 -3.23 -7.61 -0.21
N SER A 94 -2.21 -7.08 0.47
CA SER A 94 -0.84 -7.60 0.39
C SER A 94 -0.68 -9.04 0.93
N LYS A 95 -1.64 -9.54 1.69
CA LYS A 95 -1.68 -10.89 2.24
C LYS A 95 -2.64 -11.82 1.49
N ALA A 96 -3.44 -11.27 0.58
CA ALA A 96 -4.43 -12.03 -0.16
C ALA A 96 -3.81 -12.67 -1.41
N PHE A 97 -4.27 -13.89 -1.76
CA PHE A 97 -3.90 -14.53 -3.02
C PHE A 97 -4.46 -13.81 -4.25
N SER A 98 -5.47 -13.00 -4.07
CA SER A 98 -6.11 -12.21 -5.12
C SER A 98 -5.93 -10.73 -4.82
N PRO A 99 -5.00 -10.06 -5.44
CA PRO A 99 -4.69 -8.68 -5.16
C PRO A 99 -5.72 -7.74 -5.75
N VAL A 100 -5.97 -6.68 -5.03
CA VAL A 100 -6.85 -5.57 -5.41
C VAL A 100 -6.10 -4.24 -5.46
N PHE A 101 -4.79 -4.28 -5.25
CA PHE A 101 -3.89 -3.13 -5.32
C PHE A 101 -2.59 -3.53 -6.01
N GLY A 102 -2.14 -2.71 -6.94
CA GLY A 102 -0.79 -2.78 -7.47
C GLY A 102 0.19 -2.11 -6.50
N PHE A 103 1.41 -2.64 -6.43
CA PHE A 103 2.47 -2.11 -5.59
C PHE A 103 3.53 -1.42 -6.46
N PRO A 104 3.77 -0.11 -6.27
CA PRO A 104 4.84 0.58 -6.97
C PRO A 104 6.19 0.14 -6.41
N SER A 105 7.18 0.00 -7.29
CA SER A 105 8.57 -0.11 -6.86
C SER A 105 8.99 1.18 -6.12
N TYR A 106 10.08 1.15 -5.37
CA TYR A 106 10.54 2.35 -4.67
C TYR A 106 10.87 3.51 -5.62
N ALA A 107 11.38 3.22 -6.81
CA ALA A 107 11.72 4.22 -7.81
C ALA A 107 10.50 4.78 -8.55
N ASP A 108 9.37 4.07 -8.57
CA ASP A 108 8.18 4.51 -9.30
C ASP A 108 7.59 5.77 -8.69
N SER A 109 7.16 6.68 -9.55
CA SER A 109 6.36 7.86 -9.20
C SER A 109 4.91 7.76 -9.68
N ALA A 110 4.59 6.75 -10.49
CA ALA A 110 3.27 6.56 -11.08
C ALA A 110 2.32 5.85 -10.13
N ILE A 111 1.04 6.24 -10.19
CA ILE A 111 -0.03 5.53 -9.50
C ILE A 111 -0.19 4.12 -10.09
N ARG A 112 -0.61 3.18 -9.25
CA ARG A 112 -1.00 1.83 -9.65
C ARG A 112 -2.49 1.62 -9.45
N MET A 113 -3.07 0.62 -10.14
CA MET A 113 -4.48 0.26 -9.93
C MET A 113 -4.73 -0.12 -8.48
N GLY A 114 -5.88 0.29 -7.94
CA GLY A 114 -6.22 -0.01 -6.57
C GLY A 114 -7.65 0.38 -6.20
N GLN A 115 -8.26 -0.43 -5.33
CA GLN A 115 -9.61 -0.20 -4.83
C GLN A 115 -9.63 0.84 -3.69
N PHE A 116 -9.20 2.05 -3.99
CA PHE A 116 -9.14 3.12 -3.01
C PHE A 116 -10.53 3.59 -2.55
N VAL A 117 -10.65 3.85 -1.25
CA VAL A 117 -11.74 4.68 -0.70
C VAL A 117 -11.40 6.13 -1.04
N VAL A 118 -12.21 6.74 -1.88
CA VAL A 118 -11.98 8.09 -2.43
C VAL A 118 -12.84 9.16 -1.79
N ALA A 119 -13.92 8.76 -1.12
CA ALA A 119 -14.80 9.67 -0.37
C ALA A 119 -15.41 8.99 0.85
N GLN A 120 -15.74 9.79 1.85
CA GLN A 120 -16.51 9.35 3.02
C GLN A 120 -17.45 10.48 3.47
N GLY A 121 -18.72 10.14 3.61
CA GLY A 121 -19.73 11.08 4.08
C GLY A 121 -21.06 10.39 4.38
N SER A 122 -22.06 11.20 4.67
CA SER A 122 -23.39 10.80 5.19
C SER A 122 -24.46 10.62 4.11
N LEU A 123 -24.23 11.13 2.89
CA LEU A 123 -25.24 11.05 1.83
C LEU A 123 -25.33 9.64 1.24
N ASN A 124 -26.53 9.28 0.77
CA ASN A 124 -26.72 8.09 -0.04
C ASN A 124 -26.00 8.21 -1.39
N ARG A 125 -25.54 7.08 -1.91
CA ARG A 125 -24.91 7.01 -3.23
C ARG A 125 -25.91 7.32 -4.35
N PRO A 126 -25.48 7.98 -5.45
CA PRO A 126 -26.33 8.20 -6.59
C PRO A 126 -26.52 6.91 -7.39
N ILE A 127 -27.66 6.81 -8.07
CA ILE A 127 -27.99 5.71 -8.98
C ILE A 127 -27.62 6.14 -10.39
N ILE A 128 -26.59 5.54 -10.98
CA ILE A 128 -26.09 5.90 -12.32
C ILE A 128 -26.51 4.85 -13.34
N GLY A 129 -26.79 5.30 -14.57
CA GLY A 129 -27.24 4.41 -15.65
C GLY A 129 -26.18 3.44 -16.13
N GLY A 130 -24.94 3.88 -16.33
CA GLY A 130 -23.86 2.99 -16.73
C GLY A 130 -22.60 3.70 -17.19
N ILE A 131 -21.53 2.92 -17.24
CA ILE A 131 -20.26 3.28 -17.87
C ILE A 131 -19.92 2.20 -18.88
N THR A 132 -19.54 2.62 -20.08
CA THR A 132 -19.05 1.72 -21.13
C THR A 132 -17.74 2.22 -21.68
N VAL A 133 -16.87 1.27 -22.05
CA VAL A 133 -15.66 1.53 -22.83
C VAL A 133 -15.89 0.93 -24.19
N THR A 134 -15.79 1.76 -25.24
CA THR A 134 -16.00 1.27 -26.61
C THR A 134 -14.68 0.72 -27.15
N PRO A 135 -14.62 -0.58 -27.48
CA PRO A 135 -13.45 -1.20 -28.08
C PRO A 135 -12.97 -0.44 -29.32
N GLY A 136 -11.69 -0.14 -29.39
CA GLY A 136 -11.04 0.53 -30.54
C GLY A 136 -11.19 2.03 -30.61
N ASP A 137 -12.08 2.65 -29.82
CA ASP A 137 -12.40 4.08 -29.94
C ASP A 137 -11.70 4.98 -28.91
N ASN A 138 -10.96 4.41 -27.98
CA ASN A 138 -10.28 5.16 -26.91
C ASN A 138 -11.24 6.09 -26.14
N LYS A 139 -12.49 5.65 -25.93
CA LYS A 139 -13.55 6.45 -25.34
C LYS A 139 -14.16 5.78 -24.13
N ILE A 140 -14.45 6.60 -23.11
CA ILE A 140 -15.26 6.23 -21.95
C ILE A 140 -16.59 6.95 -22.07
N THR A 141 -17.69 6.21 -22.12
CA THR A 141 -19.04 6.78 -22.18
C THR A 141 -19.72 6.58 -20.84
N VAL A 142 -20.15 7.67 -20.21
CA VAL A 142 -20.99 7.68 -19.02
C VAL A 142 -22.42 8.04 -19.46
N THR A 143 -23.37 7.14 -19.17
CA THR A 143 -24.77 7.34 -19.52
C THR A 143 -25.59 7.49 -18.24
N LEU A 144 -26.33 8.61 -18.14
CA LEU A 144 -27.27 8.86 -17.04
C LEU A 144 -28.62 8.18 -17.33
N PRO A 145 -29.46 7.96 -16.30
CA PRO A 145 -30.81 7.44 -16.49
C PRO A 145 -31.64 8.28 -17.48
N ALA A 146 -32.60 7.66 -18.13
CA ALA A 146 -33.51 8.36 -19.04
C ALA A 146 -34.41 9.34 -18.28
N ALA A 147 -34.52 10.57 -18.79
CA ALA A 147 -35.37 11.62 -18.25
C ALA A 147 -35.68 12.66 -19.31
N THR A 148 -36.84 13.32 -19.21
CA THR A 148 -37.23 14.42 -20.08
C THR A 148 -36.88 15.78 -19.48
N THR A 149 -36.86 15.84 -18.14
CA THR A 149 -36.51 17.06 -17.42
C THR A 149 -35.37 16.78 -16.44
N VAL A 150 -34.73 17.87 -15.95
CA VAL A 150 -33.68 17.77 -14.96
C VAL A 150 -34.21 17.26 -13.62
N ALA A 151 -35.46 17.61 -13.26
CA ALA A 151 -36.07 17.11 -12.03
C ALA A 151 -36.34 15.60 -12.08
N GLU A 152 -36.83 15.09 -13.23
CA GLU A 152 -36.96 13.65 -13.46
C GLU A 152 -35.60 12.94 -13.36
N LEU A 153 -34.58 13.54 -13.96
CA LEU A 153 -33.22 13.00 -13.87
C LEU A 153 -32.70 12.98 -12.41
N ALA A 154 -32.91 14.06 -11.67
CA ALA A 154 -32.52 14.13 -10.26
C ALA A 154 -33.20 13.02 -9.44
N ASN A 155 -34.51 12.81 -9.64
CA ASN A 155 -35.25 11.73 -9.01
C ASN A 155 -34.74 10.35 -9.40
N ALA A 156 -34.44 10.12 -10.67
CA ALA A 156 -33.90 8.85 -11.16
C ALA A 156 -32.48 8.56 -10.59
N LEU A 157 -31.68 9.60 -10.38
CA LEU A 157 -30.37 9.52 -9.74
C LEU A 157 -30.45 9.40 -8.20
N GLY A 158 -31.61 9.66 -7.60
CA GLY A 158 -31.79 9.68 -6.15
C GLY A 158 -31.12 10.89 -5.47
N ILE A 159 -31.08 12.03 -6.15
CA ILE A 159 -30.45 13.28 -5.68
C ILE A 159 -31.42 14.46 -5.77
N ASN A 160 -31.02 15.63 -5.32
CA ASN A 160 -31.82 16.84 -5.43
C ASN A 160 -31.27 17.79 -6.51
N LEU A 161 -32.10 18.73 -6.96
CA LEU A 161 -31.66 19.83 -7.80
C LEU A 161 -30.58 20.65 -7.07
N GLY A 162 -29.63 21.21 -7.82
CA GLY A 162 -28.48 21.94 -7.26
C GLY A 162 -27.36 21.06 -6.72
N GLU A 163 -27.54 19.74 -6.65
CA GLU A 163 -26.48 18.81 -6.24
C GLU A 163 -25.55 18.44 -7.40
N LEU A 164 -24.43 17.86 -7.04
CA LEU A 164 -23.45 17.42 -8.04
C LEU A 164 -23.04 15.96 -7.83
N ILE A 165 -22.73 15.30 -8.92
CA ILE A 165 -22.19 13.95 -8.96
C ILE A 165 -20.81 14.01 -9.61
N THR A 166 -19.82 13.41 -8.98
CA THR A 166 -18.48 13.28 -9.53
C THR A 166 -18.14 11.81 -9.73
N LEU A 167 -17.92 11.40 -10.97
CA LEU A 167 -17.24 10.16 -11.30
C LEU A 167 -15.76 10.32 -10.93
N VAL A 168 -15.23 9.33 -10.27
CA VAL A 168 -13.79 9.17 -9.98
C VAL A 168 -13.37 7.83 -10.54
N ALA A 169 -12.36 7.82 -11.40
CA ALA A 169 -11.92 6.61 -12.07
C ALA A 169 -10.38 6.52 -12.13
N LEU A 170 -9.88 5.31 -11.99
CA LEU A 170 -8.53 4.92 -12.39
C LEU A 170 -8.63 4.10 -13.67
N VAL A 171 -7.92 4.53 -14.68
CA VAL A 171 -7.96 3.92 -16.01
C VAL A 171 -6.59 3.36 -16.32
N GLN A 172 -6.54 2.09 -16.66
CA GLN A 172 -5.32 1.38 -17.02
C GLN A 172 -5.28 1.15 -18.52
N ASP A 173 -4.18 1.52 -19.18
CA ASP A 173 -3.94 1.26 -20.58
C ASP A 173 -3.38 -0.16 -20.85
N ASP A 174 -3.17 -0.49 -22.11
CA ASP A 174 -2.61 -1.79 -22.53
C ASP A 174 -1.19 -2.03 -22.02
N ASN A 175 -0.44 -0.96 -21.75
CA ASN A 175 0.90 -1.00 -21.21
C ASN A 175 0.92 -1.02 -19.67
N LYS A 176 -0.26 -1.21 -19.03
CA LYS A 176 -0.45 -1.19 -17.58
C LYS A 176 -0.17 0.17 -16.91
N ASN A 177 -0.04 1.25 -17.68
CA ASN A 177 0.03 2.59 -17.09
C ASN A 177 -1.34 2.98 -16.56
N VAL A 178 -1.36 3.66 -15.43
CA VAL A 178 -2.62 4.06 -14.78
C VAL A 178 -2.74 5.58 -14.82
N ALA A 179 -3.87 6.05 -15.31
CA ALA A 179 -4.24 7.45 -15.30
C ALA A 179 -5.46 7.69 -14.41
N PHE A 180 -5.51 8.87 -13.82
CA PHE A 180 -6.66 9.34 -13.07
C PHE A 180 -7.60 10.12 -13.99
N ALA A 181 -8.87 9.74 -14.00
CA ALA A 181 -9.93 10.43 -14.72
C ALA A 181 -11.06 10.84 -13.77
N TRP A 182 -11.64 11.98 -14.02
CA TRP A 182 -12.83 12.42 -13.31
C TRP A 182 -13.78 13.17 -14.22
N LEU A 183 -15.08 13.06 -13.91
CA LEU A 183 -16.16 13.74 -14.61
C LEU A 183 -17.19 14.21 -13.58
N ARG A 184 -17.57 15.48 -13.64
CA ARG A 184 -18.53 16.09 -12.72
C ARG A 184 -19.76 16.58 -13.46
N PHE A 185 -20.91 16.18 -12.99
CA PHE A 185 -22.22 16.67 -13.38
C PHE A 185 -22.74 17.60 -12.27
N THR A 186 -23.07 18.84 -12.61
CA THR A 186 -23.71 19.78 -11.68
C THR A 186 -25.14 20.03 -12.17
N LEU A 187 -26.12 19.63 -11.39
CA LEU A 187 -27.53 19.88 -11.71
C LEU A 187 -27.88 21.33 -11.39
N PRO A 188 -28.73 21.99 -12.21
CA PRO A 188 -29.24 23.31 -11.89
C PRO A 188 -30.13 23.29 -10.65
N GLU A 189 -30.32 24.42 -10.02
CA GLU A 189 -31.20 24.58 -8.83
C GLU A 189 -32.69 24.57 -9.21
N SER A 190 -33.01 24.78 -10.48
CA SER A 190 -34.38 24.81 -11.03
C SER A 190 -34.57 23.74 -12.09
N ASP A 191 -35.81 23.27 -12.24
CA ASP A 191 -36.17 22.32 -13.27
C ASP A 191 -36.12 22.96 -14.68
N ALA A 192 -35.71 22.18 -15.67
CA ALA A 192 -35.61 22.54 -17.06
C ALA A 192 -35.71 21.30 -17.94
N ALA A 193 -36.01 21.48 -19.23
CA ALA A 193 -35.92 20.39 -20.20
C ALA A 193 -34.50 19.85 -20.28
N LEU A 194 -34.35 18.52 -20.37
CA LEU A 194 -33.06 17.88 -20.47
C LEU A 194 -32.45 18.12 -21.86
N THR A 195 -31.43 18.95 -21.91
CA THR A 195 -30.65 19.27 -23.11
C THR A 195 -29.16 19.09 -22.84
N THR A 196 -28.33 19.15 -23.87
CA THR A 196 -26.86 19.05 -23.73
C THR A 196 -26.24 20.17 -22.85
N THR A 197 -26.96 21.28 -22.70
CA THR A 197 -26.53 22.46 -21.93
C THR A 197 -27.25 22.62 -20.60
N ALA A 198 -28.29 21.80 -20.33
CA ALA A 198 -29.09 21.89 -19.10
C ALA A 198 -28.24 21.52 -17.84
N ILE A 199 -27.26 20.67 -18.01
CA ILE A 199 -26.39 20.20 -16.94
C ILE A 199 -24.98 20.69 -17.23
N LYS A 200 -24.35 21.30 -16.24
CA LYS A 200 -22.93 21.66 -16.34
C LYS A 200 -22.07 20.42 -16.19
N VAL A 201 -21.24 20.16 -17.19
CA VAL A 201 -20.29 19.04 -17.22
C VAL A 201 -18.87 19.55 -17.18
N GLU A 202 -18.06 19.03 -16.25
CA GLU A 202 -16.66 19.34 -16.10
C GLU A 202 -15.86 18.02 -16.06
N SER A 203 -14.69 17.97 -16.69
CA SER A 203 -13.84 16.79 -16.74
C SER A 203 -12.37 17.19 -16.84
N ASN A 204 -11.45 16.34 -16.36
CA ASN A 204 -10.02 16.49 -16.65
C ASN A 204 -9.60 15.87 -17.99
N LEU A 205 -10.53 15.24 -18.70
CA LEU A 205 -10.33 14.73 -20.04
C LEU A 205 -11.17 15.56 -21.05
N ALA A 206 -10.80 15.50 -22.32
CA ALA A 206 -11.66 16.04 -23.36
C ALA A 206 -13.01 15.31 -23.33
N SER A 207 -14.11 16.03 -23.28
CA SER A 207 -15.44 15.45 -23.17
C SER A 207 -16.44 16.08 -24.14
N GLN A 208 -17.35 15.26 -24.64
CA GLN A 208 -18.48 15.69 -25.48
C GLN A 208 -19.77 15.19 -24.86
N THR A 209 -20.78 16.04 -24.79
CA THR A 209 -22.09 15.74 -24.24
C THR A 209 -23.10 15.55 -25.38
N ALA A 210 -23.90 14.50 -25.28
CA ALA A 210 -24.99 14.24 -26.21
C ALA A 210 -26.27 13.82 -25.44
N VAL A 211 -27.43 14.18 -25.96
CA VAL A 211 -28.72 13.69 -25.48
C VAL A 211 -29.36 12.88 -26.61
N SER A 212 -29.64 11.62 -26.35
CA SER A 212 -30.30 10.70 -27.26
C SER A 212 -31.27 9.81 -26.49
N GLU A 213 -32.47 9.59 -27.03
CA GLU A 213 -33.48 8.77 -26.37
C GLU A 213 -33.79 9.18 -24.93
N ASN A 214 -33.83 10.48 -24.67
CA ASN A 214 -33.96 11.06 -23.32
C ASN A 214 -32.87 10.66 -22.32
N LYS A 215 -31.71 10.23 -22.80
CA LYS A 215 -30.56 9.92 -21.99
C LYS A 215 -29.44 10.90 -22.28
N LEU A 216 -28.87 11.47 -21.19
CA LEU A 216 -27.68 12.26 -21.28
C LEU A 216 -26.46 11.33 -21.24
N SER A 217 -25.65 11.42 -22.26
CA SER A 217 -24.38 10.68 -22.35
C SER A 217 -23.21 11.65 -22.45
N VAL A 218 -22.14 11.34 -21.75
CA VAL A 218 -20.87 12.08 -21.85
C VAL A 218 -19.78 11.14 -22.29
N VAL A 219 -19.18 11.46 -23.42
CA VAL A 219 -18.02 10.74 -23.96
C VAL A 219 -16.76 11.47 -23.56
N MET A 220 -15.88 10.79 -22.86
CA MET A 220 -14.55 11.28 -22.49
C MET A 220 -13.50 10.65 -23.40
N THR A 221 -12.61 11.47 -23.94
CA THR A 221 -11.51 11.03 -24.80
C THR A 221 -10.19 11.45 -24.16
N PRO A 222 -9.29 10.53 -23.83
CA PRO A 222 -7.97 10.84 -23.35
C PRO A 222 -7.14 11.53 -24.43
N GLN A 223 -6.40 12.56 -24.05
CA GLN A 223 -5.59 13.32 -24.99
C GLN A 223 -4.32 12.58 -25.44
N GLU A 224 -3.86 11.60 -24.67
CA GLU A 224 -2.57 10.93 -24.90
C GLU A 224 -2.72 9.45 -25.30
N GLN A 225 -3.83 9.04 -25.89
CA GLN A 225 -4.12 7.65 -26.31
C GLN A 225 -3.84 6.58 -25.22
N ARG A 226 -3.97 6.96 -23.94
CA ARG A 226 -3.68 6.07 -22.81
C ARG A 226 -4.77 5.04 -22.53
N ILE A 227 -5.96 5.24 -23.10
CA ILE A 227 -7.11 4.36 -22.91
C ILE A 227 -7.43 3.68 -24.21
N SER A 228 -7.22 2.38 -24.29
CA SER A 228 -7.57 1.55 -25.44
C SER A 228 -8.73 0.61 -25.11
N ALA A 229 -9.11 -0.19 -26.09
CA ALA A 229 -10.15 -1.21 -25.96
C ALA A 229 -9.88 -2.26 -24.88
N ALA A 230 -8.61 -2.54 -24.60
CA ALA A 230 -8.19 -3.50 -23.60
C ALA A 230 -8.05 -2.84 -22.21
N SER A 231 -8.33 -1.54 -22.11
CA SER A 231 -8.21 -0.82 -20.85
C SER A 231 -9.16 -1.32 -19.78
N ALA A 232 -8.67 -1.34 -18.57
CA ALA A 232 -9.48 -1.60 -17.40
C ALA A 232 -9.77 -0.31 -16.64
N ILE A 233 -10.97 -0.20 -16.11
CA ILE A 233 -11.40 0.96 -15.34
C ILE A 233 -11.90 0.51 -13.98
N LEU A 234 -11.35 1.10 -12.93
CA LEU A 234 -11.91 1.07 -11.58
C LEU A 234 -12.56 2.40 -11.29
N PHE A 235 -13.83 2.42 -10.88
CA PHE A 235 -14.54 3.68 -10.70
C PHE A 235 -15.56 3.63 -9.56
N ASP A 236 -15.96 4.82 -9.13
CA ASP A 236 -17.15 5.05 -8.30
C ASP A 236 -17.65 6.49 -8.45
N PHE A 237 -18.83 6.77 -7.90
CA PHE A 237 -19.49 8.07 -7.97
C PHE A 237 -19.61 8.69 -6.57
N ILE A 238 -19.30 9.98 -6.49
CA ILE A 238 -19.44 10.79 -5.29
C ILE A 238 -20.61 11.76 -5.49
N ARG A 239 -21.66 11.62 -4.69
CA ARG A 239 -22.71 12.64 -4.57
C ARG A 239 -22.22 13.74 -3.64
N SER A 240 -22.50 14.98 -3.97
CA SER A 240 -22.16 16.14 -3.15
C SER A 240 -23.32 17.13 -3.11
N ALA A 241 -23.68 17.53 -1.91
CA ALA A 241 -24.74 18.51 -1.63
C ALA A 241 -24.18 19.66 -0.77
N LYS A 242 -24.60 20.88 -1.08
CA LYS A 242 -24.26 22.07 -0.27
C LYS A 242 -25.21 22.14 0.92
N ALA A 243 -24.67 22.26 2.12
CA ALA A 243 -25.42 22.47 3.35
C ALA A 243 -24.93 23.75 4.05
N SER A 244 -25.68 24.23 5.04
CA SER A 244 -25.32 25.44 5.81
C SER A 244 -23.95 25.34 6.48
N ALA A 245 -23.56 24.14 6.94
CA ALA A 245 -22.28 23.88 7.61
C ALA A 245 -21.15 23.47 6.65
N GLY A 246 -21.38 23.46 5.34
CA GLY A 246 -20.39 23.04 4.35
C GLY A 246 -20.93 22.02 3.34
N TRP A 247 -20.05 21.22 2.79
CA TRP A 247 -20.42 20.21 1.80
C TRP A 247 -20.62 18.84 2.45
N LEU A 248 -21.78 18.24 2.23
CA LEU A 248 -22.04 16.83 2.49
C LEU A 248 -21.56 15.97 1.31
N ARG A 249 -21.19 14.74 1.59
CA ARG A 249 -20.67 13.78 0.60
C ARG A 249 -21.31 12.40 0.76
N SER A 250 -21.34 11.63 -0.31
CA SER A 250 -21.54 10.17 -0.20
C SER A 250 -20.22 9.45 0.00
N SER A 251 -20.27 8.27 0.58
CA SER A 251 -19.11 7.39 0.63
C SER A 251 -18.89 6.72 -0.72
N ALA A 252 -17.64 6.64 -1.19
CA ALA A 252 -17.27 6.03 -2.45
C ALA A 252 -15.96 5.24 -2.35
N LYS A 253 -15.94 4.07 -2.99
CA LYS A 253 -14.78 3.19 -3.09
C LYS A 253 -14.69 2.67 -4.52
N LEU A 254 -13.51 2.73 -5.13
CA LEU A 254 -13.25 2.24 -6.48
C LEU A 254 -13.37 0.71 -6.56
N THR A 255 -14.60 0.20 -6.60
CA THR A 255 -14.88 -1.23 -6.65
C THR A 255 -15.60 -1.67 -7.92
N ASN A 256 -16.21 -0.74 -8.64
CA ASN A 256 -16.85 -1.05 -9.91
C ASN A 256 -15.77 -1.21 -10.98
N VAL A 257 -15.90 -2.23 -11.81
CA VAL A 257 -14.86 -2.63 -12.77
C VAL A 257 -15.46 -2.71 -14.16
N VAL A 258 -14.79 -2.12 -15.14
CA VAL A 258 -14.99 -2.37 -16.57
C VAL A 258 -13.66 -2.89 -17.13
N GLY A 259 -13.70 -3.96 -17.90
CA GLY A 259 -12.51 -4.65 -18.38
C GLY A 259 -11.86 -5.53 -17.31
N THR A 260 -10.61 -5.93 -17.54
CA THR A 260 -9.84 -6.78 -16.61
C THR A 260 -8.60 -6.04 -16.15
N PRO A 261 -8.63 -5.43 -14.95
CA PRO A 261 -7.47 -4.71 -14.44
C PRO A 261 -6.31 -5.67 -14.16
N SER A 262 -5.13 -5.26 -14.55
CA SER A 262 -3.89 -5.93 -14.17
C SER A 262 -3.32 -5.23 -12.93
N TYR A 263 -3.11 -6.00 -11.89
CA TYR A 263 -2.44 -5.53 -10.68
C TYR A 263 -1.00 -6.00 -10.72
N ASP A 264 -0.08 -5.07 -10.51
CA ASP A 264 1.32 -5.40 -10.35
C ASP A 264 1.51 -5.95 -8.93
N LEU A 265 1.71 -7.27 -8.85
CA LEU A 265 1.56 -8.02 -7.61
C LEU A 265 2.82 -8.35 -6.90
N ASP A 266 3.88 -8.23 -7.59
CA ASP A 266 5.15 -8.64 -7.08
C ASP A 266 5.67 -7.54 -6.16
N TRP A 267 5.12 -7.51 -4.94
CA TRP A 267 5.63 -6.64 -3.93
C TRP A 267 7.05 -7.04 -3.50
N ASP A 268 7.44 -8.31 -3.68
CA ASP A 268 8.82 -8.77 -3.51
C ASP A 268 9.72 -8.11 -4.55
N SER A 269 9.30 -8.03 -5.81
CA SER A 269 9.94 -7.22 -6.84
C SER A 269 9.96 -5.74 -6.49
N ALA A 270 8.86 -5.21 -5.97
CA ALA A 270 8.78 -3.81 -5.55
C ALA A 270 9.77 -3.50 -4.42
N ILE A 271 10.06 -4.46 -3.55
CA ILE A 271 11.04 -4.34 -2.50
C ILE A 271 12.46 -4.51 -3.04
N THR A 272 12.72 -5.48 -3.91
CA THR A 272 14.05 -5.74 -4.48
C THR A 272 14.54 -4.60 -5.37
N THR A 273 13.64 -3.87 -6.01
CA THR A 273 13.96 -2.66 -6.79
C THR A 273 14.18 -1.40 -5.95
N TYR A 274 14.45 -1.54 -4.67
CA TYR A 274 14.79 -0.43 -3.79
C TYR A 274 16.06 0.27 -4.25
N PRO A 275 16.19 1.61 -4.05
CA PRO A 275 17.25 2.37 -4.69
C PRO A 275 18.61 1.79 -4.41
N THR A 276 19.40 1.85 -5.46
CA THR A 276 20.80 1.47 -5.53
C THR A 276 21.59 1.80 -4.26
N GLY A 277 22.43 0.90 -3.86
CA GLY A 277 23.26 1.02 -2.68
C GLY A 277 22.62 0.53 -1.40
N ALA A 278 21.46 -0.10 -1.48
CA ALA A 278 20.80 -0.61 -0.31
C ALA A 278 20.28 -2.01 -0.54
N SER A 279 21.03 -2.97 -0.14
CA SER A 279 20.50 -4.28 0.16
C SER A 279 19.78 -4.26 1.51
N TYR A 280 18.78 -5.09 1.65
CA TYR A 280 18.06 -5.30 2.91
C TYR A 280 18.11 -6.78 3.27
N ILE A 281 17.93 -7.05 4.53
CA ILE A 281 17.95 -8.41 5.02
C ILE A 281 16.53 -8.98 4.86
N LEU A 282 16.41 -10.02 4.05
CA LEU A 282 15.19 -10.85 3.92
C LEU A 282 15.03 -11.77 5.12
N ASN A 283 15.03 -11.21 6.32
CA ASN A 283 15.02 -12.02 7.51
C ASN A 283 14.17 -11.38 8.59
N ASP A 284 13.28 -12.16 9.22
CA ASP A 284 12.37 -11.63 10.22
C ASP A 284 13.14 -11.10 11.43
N GLY A 285 13.23 -9.79 11.49
CA GLY A 285 13.71 -9.06 12.64
C GLY A 285 15.20 -8.81 12.73
N GLN A 286 16.00 -9.24 11.78
CA GLN A 286 17.41 -8.85 11.77
C GLN A 286 17.59 -7.54 10.99
N SER A 287 18.11 -6.54 11.68
CA SER A 287 18.44 -5.24 11.09
C SER A 287 19.86 -5.24 10.56
N GLY A 288 20.01 -4.80 9.32
CA GLY A 288 21.34 -4.55 8.75
C GLY A 288 21.24 -3.73 7.49
N ILE A 289 22.19 -2.84 7.31
CA ILE A 289 22.41 -2.16 6.04
C ILE A 289 23.55 -2.91 5.36
N GLN A 290 23.31 -3.32 4.13
CA GLN A 290 24.34 -3.98 3.37
C GLN A 290 24.90 -3.08 2.28
N SER A 291 26.15 -3.31 1.93
CA SER A 291 26.82 -2.64 0.83
C SER A 291 26.20 -3.03 -0.51
N GLU A 292 26.35 -2.16 -1.49
CA GLU A 292 25.83 -2.32 -2.85
C GLU A 292 25.96 -3.73 -3.41
N GLY A 293 24.83 -4.29 -3.82
CA GLY A 293 24.77 -5.47 -4.70
C GLY A 293 24.66 -6.85 -4.05
N SER A 294 24.66 -6.97 -2.70
CA SER A 294 24.53 -8.29 -2.06
C SER A 294 23.33 -8.39 -1.12
N VAL A 295 22.40 -9.25 -1.43
CA VAL A 295 21.35 -9.69 -0.50
C VAL A 295 21.95 -10.78 0.37
N GLN A 296 22.01 -10.55 1.70
CA GLN A 296 22.44 -11.58 2.65
C GLN A 296 21.25 -12.26 3.29
N TYR A 297 21.37 -13.54 3.45
CA TYR A 297 20.36 -14.39 4.05
C TYR A 297 20.82 -14.82 5.43
N GLY A 298 19.90 -14.79 6.39
CA GLY A 298 20.20 -15.23 7.74
C GLY A 298 20.27 -16.75 7.81
N VAL A 299 21.33 -17.25 8.45
CA VAL A 299 21.40 -18.63 8.92
C VAL A 299 21.07 -18.63 10.39
N VAL A 300 19.84 -19.00 10.72
CA VAL A 300 19.32 -19.07 12.09
C VAL A 300 19.52 -20.48 12.61
N VAL A 301 20.16 -20.60 13.76
CA VAL A 301 20.41 -21.91 14.37
C VAL A 301 19.65 -22.04 15.68
N LYS A 302 18.88 -23.09 15.79
CA LYS A 302 18.13 -23.47 17.02
C LYS A 302 18.63 -24.82 17.52
N VAL A 303 18.63 -24.98 18.81
CA VAL A 303 18.88 -26.26 19.47
C VAL A 303 17.60 -26.67 20.20
N GLU A 304 17.10 -27.84 19.90
CA GLU A 304 15.87 -28.39 20.47
C GLU A 304 16.14 -29.77 21.08
N ASN A 305 15.31 -30.19 22.01
CA ASN A 305 15.26 -31.55 22.55
C ASN A 305 13.81 -32.00 22.59
N SER A 306 13.55 -33.17 23.13
CA SER A 306 12.19 -33.78 23.28
C SER A 306 11.20 -32.87 24.07
N LEU A 307 11.68 -31.88 24.80
CA LEU A 307 10.89 -30.94 25.60
C LEU A 307 10.74 -29.56 24.94
N GLY A 308 11.32 -29.34 23.76
CA GLY A 308 11.27 -28.08 23.01
C GLY A 308 12.61 -27.38 22.89
N ALA A 309 12.58 -26.06 22.62
CA ALA A 309 13.78 -25.26 22.40
C ALA A 309 14.66 -25.22 23.65
N VAL A 310 15.94 -25.52 23.47
CA VAL A 310 16.95 -25.43 24.51
C VAL A 310 17.58 -24.05 24.46
N PRO A 311 17.42 -23.20 25.48
CA PRO A 311 18.02 -21.87 25.48
C PRO A 311 19.55 -21.97 25.42
N ALA A 312 20.18 -20.94 24.83
CA ALA A 312 21.63 -20.79 24.84
C ALA A 312 22.12 -20.92 26.27
N SER A 313 22.90 -21.94 26.52
CA SER A 313 23.34 -22.29 27.87
C SER A 313 24.84 -22.52 27.87
N SER A 314 25.43 -22.58 29.06
CA SER A 314 26.83 -23.00 29.26
C SER A 314 27.11 -24.43 28.78
N LYS A 315 26.12 -25.17 28.31
CA LYS A 315 26.26 -26.57 27.92
C LYS A 315 26.65 -26.80 26.46
N TYR A 316 26.43 -25.80 25.59
CA TYR A 316 26.82 -25.91 24.18
C TYR A 316 27.20 -24.56 23.57
N THR A 317 27.95 -24.61 22.50
CA THR A 317 28.30 -23.45 21.67
C THR A 317 27.95 -23.72 20.21
N ILE A 318 27.49 -22.66 19.51
CA ILE A 318 27.14 -22.69 18.07
C ILE A 318 28.12 -21.80 17.35
N GLU A 319 28.72 -22.31 16.28
CA GLU A 319 29.54 -21.54 15.35
C GLU A 319 28.87 -21.56 13.98
N GLY A 320 28.96 -20.48 13.22
CA GLY A 320 28.46 -20.40 11.83
C GLY A 320 27.04 -19.85 11.67
N ALA A 321 26.37 -19.44 12.75
CA ALA A 321 25.17 -18.63 12.64
C ALA A 321 25.54 -17.21 12.20
N GLY A 322 24.76 -16.61 11.29
CA GLY A 322 25.05 -15.26 10.81
C GLY A 322 24.42 -14.94 9.46
N LEU A 323 24.99 -13.98 8.78
CA LEU A 323 24.55 -13.48 7.49
C LEU A 323 25.51 -13.93 6.39
N TYR A 324 24.95 -14.47 5.32
CA TYR A 324 25.68 -15.02 4.17
C TYR A 324 25.07 -14.54 2.86
N ASN A 325 25.87 -14.44 1.82
CA ASN A 325 25.37 -14.17 0.48
C ASN A 325 24.75 -15.43 -0.12
N LYS A 326 23.83 -15.26 -1.06
CA LYS A 326 23.31 -16.39 -1.83
C LYS A 326 24.43 -17.07 -2.59
N GLY A 327 24.50 -18.39 -2.47
CA GLY A 327 25.59 -19.20 -3.04
C GLY A 327 26.80 -19.41 -2.13
N ASP A 328 26.87 -18.70 -1.00
CA ASP A 328 27.95 -18.93 -0.03
C ASP A 328 27.80 -20.32 0.60
N ARG A 329 28.92 -20.95 0.89
CA ARG A 329 28.94 -22.16 1.71
C ARG A 329 29.01 -21.81 3.18
N CYS A 330 27.96 -22.14 3.89
CA CYS A 330 27.89 -21.97 5.35
C CYS A 330 28.22 -23.29 6.04
N THR A 331 29.04 -23.21 7.07
CA THR A 331 29.36 -24.35 7.94
C THR A 331 28.91 -24.04 9.36
N VAL A 332 27.91 -24.78 9.83
CA VAL A 332 27.40 -24.66 11.20
C VAL A 332 27.94 -25.80 12.05
N LYS A 333 28.47 -25.46 13.24
CA LYS A 333 29.00 -26.44 14.18
C LYS A 333 28.30 -26.33 15.52
N LEU A 334 27.93 -27.46 16.07
CA LEU A 334 27.42 -27.62 17.42
C LEU A 334 28.51 -28.32 18.28
N LYS A 335 28.93 -27.68 19.33
CA LYS A 335 29.93 -28.20 20.27
C LYS A 335 29.37 -28.24 21.69
N LYS A 336 29.80 -29.22 22.50
CA LYS A 336 29.58 -29.21 23.94
C LYS A 336 30.43 -28.09 24.58
N ASP A 337 30.12 -27.70 25.80
CA ASP A 337 30.91 -26.75 26.59
C ASP A 337 32.37 -27.19 26.75
N THR A 338 32.62 -28.50 26.72
CA THR A 338 33.97 -29.08 26.72
C THR A 338 34.73 -28.90 25.39
N GLY A 339 34.13 -28.25 24.39
CA GLY A 339 34.71 -28.04 23.05
C GLY A 339 34.63 -29.25 22.12
N GLN A 340 34.13 -30.39 22.61
CA GLN A 340 33.96 -31.59 21.81
C GLN A 340 32.69 -31.51 20.95
N PRO A 341 32.69 -32.11 19.74
CA PRO A 341 31.47 -32.16 18.91
C PRO A 341 30.36 -32.95 19.59
N TRP A 342 29.08 -32.52 19.32
CA TRP A 342 27.92 -33.24 19.84
C TRP A 342 27.60 -34.43 18.94
N SER A 343 27.94 -35.63 19.32
CA SER A 343 27.89 -36.83 18.46
C SER A 343 26.47 -37.41 18.25
N GLU A 344 25.54 -37.09 19.15
CA GLU A 344 24.20 -37.69 19.16
C GLU A 344 23.12 -36.72 18.63
N ALA A 345 23.51 -35.54 18.16
CA ALA A 345 22.57 -34.60 17.62
C ALA A 345 22.19 -34.94 16.17
N VAL A 346 20.92 -34.73 15.84
CA VAL A 346 20.41 -34.79 14.48
C VAL A 346 20.24 -33.35 14.00
N CYS A 347 20.76 -33.03 12.81
CA CYS A 347 20.62 -31.70 12.23
C CYS A 347 19.64 -31.72 11.06
N THR A 348 18.74 -30.75 11.08
CA THR A 348 17.88 -30.46 9.92
C THR A 348 18.16 -29.05 9.42
N VAL A 349 18.11 -28.87 8.10
CA VAL A 349 18.19 -27.57 7.42
C VAL A 349 16.92 -27.39 6.65
N ASN A 350 16.14 -26.36 6.97
CA ASN A 350 14.80 -26.10 6.41
C ASN A 350 13.87 -27.33 6.50
N GLY A 351 13.97 -28.06 7.61
CA GLY A 351 13.15 -29.27 7.87
C GLY A 351 13.65 -30.55 7.19
N GLN A 352 14.73 -30.51 6.43
CA GLN A 352 15.35 -31.70 5.83
C GLN A 352 16.56 -32.14 6.62
N THR A 353 16.66 -33.42 6.95
CA THR A 353 17.83 -33.98 7.67
C THR A 353 19.04 -33.91 6.78
N VAL A 354 20.12 -33.35 7.32
CA VAL A 354 21.40 -33.16 6.62
C VAL A 354 22.48 -34.05 7.25
N GLN A 355 23.31 -34.63 6.41
CA GLN A 355 24.42 -35.46 6.86
C GLN A 355 25.52 -34.60 7.49
N GLN A 356 25.95 -34.97 8.68
CA GLN A 356 27.04 -34.33 9.38
C GLN A 356 28.42 -34.87 8.89
N ASN A 357 29.33 -33.95 8.57
CA ASN A 357 30.70 -34.32 8.24
C ASN A 357 31.69 -33.19 8.58
N PRO A 358 32.52 -33.32 9.56
CA PRO A 358 32.51 -34.36 10.63
C PRO A 358 31.31 -34.23 11.58
N VAL A 359 31.16 -35.16 12.49
CA VAL A 359 30.08 -35.17 13.50
C VAL A 359 30.00 -33.82 14.21
N GLY A 360 28.78 -33.33 14.43
CA GLY A 360 28.53 -32.00 15.00
C GLY A 360 28.74 -30.85 14.00
N THR A 361 28.98 -31.15 12.72
CA THR A 361 29.22 -30.14 11.69
C THR A 361 28.38 -30.42 10.47
N VAL A 362 27.69 -29.40 9.98
CA VAL A 362 26.93 -29.44 8.72
C VAL A 362 27.39 -28.32 7.83
N THR A 363 27.52 -28.60 6.53
CA THR A 363 27.87 -27.60 5.51
C THR A 363 26.82 -27.66 4.40
N PHE A 364 26.32 -26.51 4.03
CA PHE A 364 25.30 -26.34 2.98
C PHE A 364 25.52 -25.04 2.20
N GLU A 365 24.91 -24.94 1.05
CA GLU A 365 24.88 -23.72 0.26
C GLU A 365 23.69 -22.85 0.72
N VAL A 366 23.92 -21.56 0.88
CA VAL A 366 22.88 -20.61 1.27
C VAL A 366 22.08 -20.22 0.02
N THR A 367 20.85 -20.72 -0.06
CA THR A 367 19.92 -20.43 -1.18
C THR A 367 18.85 -19.40 -0.84
N GLY A 368 18.69 -19.11 0.45
CA GLY A 368 17.71 -18.20 1.03
C GLY A 368 17.89 -18.14 2.54
N VAL A 369 16.83 -17.77 3.27
CA VAL A 369 16.83 -17.89 4.73
C VAL A 369 16.94 -19.34 5.12
N MET A 370 17.95 -19.70 5.91
CA MET A 370 18.24 -21.06 6.32
C MET A 370 17.94 -21.24 7.80
N ASN A 371 16.99 -22.12 8.10
CA ASN A 371 16.67 -22.54 9.47
C ASN A 371 17.39 -23.86 9.76
N VAL A 372 18.40 -23.79 10.61
CA VAL A 372 19.16 -24.96 11.06
C VAL A 372 18.68 -25.35 12.45
N VAL A 373 18.17 -26.54 12.58
CA VAL A 373 17.71 -27.06 13.87
C VAL A 373 18.54 -28.27 14.25
N TRP A 374 19.16 -28.19 15.41
CA TRP A 374 19.87 -29.30 16.05
C TRP A 374 18.96 -29.93 17.11
N ASP A 375 18.52 -31.16 16.86
CA ASP A 375 17.82 -31.98 17.86
C ASP A 375 18.84 -32.79 18.65
N ILE A 376 19.04 -32.39 19.90
CA ILE A 376 19.97 -33.06 20.83
C ILE A 376 19.22 -34.05 21.70
N LYS A 377 19.57 -35.33 21.57
CA LYS A 377 19.12 -36.31 22.54
C LYS A 377 19.96 -36.17 23.81
N PHE A 378 19.31 -35.86 24.93
CA PHE A 378 19.93 -36.12 26.23
C PHE A 378 19.85 -37.60 26.47
N SER A 379 20.99 -38.30 26.47
CA SER A 379 21.07 -39.57 27.18
C SER A 379 20.76 -39.27 28.64
N ASP A 380 19.77 -39.97 29.19
CA ASP A 380 19.51 -40.08 30.64
C ASP A 380 20.68 -40.81 31.30
N ASP A 381 21.85 -40.22 31.32
CA ASP A 381 22.85 -40.61 32.28
C ASP A 381 22.48 -39.93 33.58
N GLY A 382 21.87 -40.70 34.46
CA GLY A 382 21.54 -40.37 35.83
C GLY A 382 22.73 -39.73 36.54
N GLY A 383 22.77 -38.40 36.50
CA GLY A 383 23.66 -37.60 37.33
C GLY A 383 22.91 -37.23 38.60
N GLU A 384 23.28 -37.88 39.68
CA GLU A 384 22.87 -37.68 41.05
C GLU A 384 22.54 -36.23 41.39
N MET A 385 21.32 -36.03 41.94
CA MET A 385 21.05 -34.90 42.80
C MET A 385 21.94 -35.04 44.04
N GLY A 386 23.03 -34.33 44.06
CA GLY A 386 23.79 -34.07 45.29
C GLY A 386 23.14 -32.91 46.02
N GLU A 387 22.88 -33.07 47.27
CA GLU A 387 22.28 -32.24 48.31
C GLU A 387 22.63 -30.75 48.28
#